data_7c05255e40316480688a17b71def8e25
#
_entry.id   7c05255e40316480688a17b71def8e25
#
_cell.length_a   1.000
_cell.length_b   1.000
_cell.length_c   1.000
_cell.angle_alpha   90.00
_cell.angle_beta   90.00
_cell.angle_gamma   90.00
#
_symmetry.space_group_name_H-M   'P 1'
#
loop_
_entity.id
_entity.type
_entity.pdbx_description
1 polymer ?
#
loop_
_entity_poly.entity_id
_entity_poly.type
_entity_poly.pdbx_seq_one_letter_code
_entity_poly.pdbx_strand_id
1 'polypeptide(L)' 'MVALGAGIAILAVLGSGLGMGIATGKACEAVARQPEASGKINALLLLGCALAESTAIYALIISLILVAKV' A
#
# COMPACT_ATOMS: atom_id res chain seq x y z
N MET A 1 -19.10 -12.10 -14.64
CA MET A 1 -19.08 -10.72 -14.09
C MET A 1 -18.52 -10.65 -12.67
N VAL A 2 -18.80 -11.66 -11.86
CA VAL A 2 -18.24 -11.69 -10.49
C VAL A 2 -16.71 -11.75 -10.53
N ALA A 3 -16.12 -12.58 -11.39
CA ALA A 3 -14.67 -12.66 -11.53
C ALA A 3 -14.06 -11.33 -11.98
N LEU A 4 -14.75 -10.61 -12.87
CA LEU A 4 -14.31 -9.29 -13.30
C LEU A 4 -14.35 -8.29 -12.14
N GLY A 5 -15.41 -8.33 -11.33
CA GLY A 5 -15.51 -7.49 -10.14
C GLY A 5 -14.38 -7.76 -9.14
N ALA A 6 -14.03 -9.03 -8.92
CA ALA A 6 -12.93 -9.39 -8.06
C ALA A 6 -11.59 -8.84 -8.58
N GLY A 7 -11.37 -8.93 -9.89
CA GLY A 7 -10.18 -8.38 -10.51
C GLY A 7 -10.08 -6.87 -10.38
N ILE A 8 -11.21 -6.18 -10.57
CA ILE A 8 -11.25 -4.71 -10.41
C ILE A 8 -11.00 -4.32 -8.96
N ALA A 9 -11.60 -5.04 -8.01
CA ALA A 9 -11.39 -4.77 -6.58
C ALA A 9 -9.91 -4.87 -6.20
N ILE A 10 -9.20 -5.87 -6.72
CA ILE A 10 -7.79 -6.08 -6.39
C ILE A 10 -6.88 -5.01 -7.00
N LEU A 11 -7.38 -4.19 -7.94
CA LEU A 11 -6.62 -3.08 -8.49
C LEU A 11 -6.23 -2.05 -7.41
N ALA A 12 -6.92 -2.02 -6.28
CA ALA A 12 -6.53 -1.17 -5.16
C ALA A 12 -5.12 -1.50 -4.65
N VAL A 13 -4.67 -2.74 -4.82
CA VAL A 13 -3.31 -3.15 -4.47
C VAL A 13 -2.28 -2.40 -5.32
N LEU A 14 -2.59 -2.15 -6.59
CA LEU A 14 -1.72 -1.36 -7.46
C LEU A 14 -1.51 0.04 -6.90
N GLY A 15 -2.58 0.71 -6.49
CA GLY A 15 -2.49 2.06 -5.91
C GLY A 15 -1.69 2.07 -4.62
N SER A 16 -1.96 1.13 -3.72
CA SER A 16 -1.25 1.00 -2.46
C SER A 16 0.25 0.73 -2.69
N GLY A 17 0.58 -0.21 -3.58
CA GLY A 17 1.97 -0.54 -3.89
C GLY A 17 2.71 0.63 -4.52
N LEU A 18 2.08 1.33 -5.45
CA LEU A 18 2.66 2.50 -6.11
C LEU A 18 2.92 3.61 -5.10
N GLY A 19 1.92 3.89 -4.25
CA GLY A 19 2.05 4.92 -3.21
C GLY A 19 3.16 4.60 -2.22
N MET A 20 3.24 3.37 -1.76
CA MET A 20 4.31 2.94 -0.85
C MET A 20 5.69 3.00 -1.51
N GLY A 21 5.77 2.66 -2.79
CA GLY A 21 7.02 2.75 -3.54
C GLY A 21 7.50 4.19 -3.65
N ILE A 22 6.61 5.12 -3.97
CA ILE A 22 6.93 6.54 -4.04
C ILE A 22 7.33 7.07 -2.67
N ALA A 23 6.59 6.72 -1.63
CA ALA A 23 6.90 7.16 -0.27
C ALA A 23 8.27 6.64 0.19
N THR A 24 8.60 5.39 -0.12
CA THR A 24 9.89 4.81 0.23
C THR A 24 11.02 5.54 -0.50
N GLY A 25 10.84 5.83 -1.79
CA GLY A 25 11.82 6.59 -2.55
C GLY A 25 12.06 7.98 -1.97
N LYS A 26 11.00 8.68 -1.60
CA LYS A 26 11.10 10.00 -0.96
C LYS A 26 11.77 9.92 0.40
N ALA A 27 11.47 8.88 1.18
CA ALA A 27 12.10 8.68 2.48
C ALA A 27 13.61 8.44 2.33
N CYS A 28 14.03 7.67 1.33
CA CYS A 28 15.44 7.45 1.03
C CYS A 28 16.16 8.74 0.69
N GLU A 29 15.54 9.60 -0.13
CA GLU A 29 16.09 10.91 -0.46
C GLU A 29 16.23 11.78 0.80
N ALA A 30 15.20 11.78 1.66
CA ALA A 30 15.21 12.57 2.87
C ALA A 30 16.31 12.11 3.83
N VAL A 31 16.53 10.81 3.98
CA VAL A 31 17.61 10.27 4.82
C VAL A 31 18.97 10.65 4.25
N ALA A 32 19.11 10.64 2.93
CA ALA A 32 20.36 11.04 2.28
C ALA A 32 20.69 12.51 2.55
N ARG A 33 19.68 13.38 2.63
CA ARG A 33 19.86 14.81 2.90
C ARG A 33 20.04 15.10 4.40
N GLN A 34 19.34 14.37 5.25
CA GLN A 34 19.32 14.59 6.69
C GLN A 34 19.46 13.25 7.43
N PRO A 35 20.67 12.66 7.44
CA PRO A 35 20.87 11.35 8.08
C PRO A 35 20.51 11.36 9.58
N GLU A 36 20.63 12.50 10.24
CA GLU A 36 20.31 12.65 11.67
C GLU A 36 18.81 12.50 11.95
N ALA A 37 17.97 12.65 10.94
CA ALA A 37 16.52 12.48 11.06
C ALA A 37 16.04 11.09 10.66
N SER A 38 16.94 10.16 10.36
CA SER A 38 16.58 8.84 9.83
C SER A 38 15.59 8.08 10.73
N GLY A 39 15.72 8.19 12.05
CA GLY A 39 14.79 7.52 12.96
C GLY A 39 13.37 8.02 12.83
N LYS A 40 13.16 9.33 12.75
CA LYS A 40 11.84 9.92 12.56
C LYS A 40 11.26 9.57 11.19
N ILE A 41 12.09 9.63 10.15
CA ILE A 41 11.67 9.35 8.79
C ILE A 41 11.21 7.90 8.68
N ASN A 42 11.99 6.96 9.23
CA ASN A 42 11.64 5.55 9.22
C ASN A 42 10.35 5.28 9.99
N ALA A 43 10.16 5.91 11.15
CA ALA A 43 8.94 5.74 11.95
C ALA A 43 7.70 6.21 11.17
N LEU A 44 7.77 7.38 10.54
CA LEU A 44 6.67 7.91 9.75
C LEU A 44 6.41 7.06 8.51
N LEU A 45 7.46 6.55 7.86
CA LEU A 45 7.33 5.69 6.69
C LEU A 45 6.63 4.39 7.07
N LEU A 46 7.05 3.74 8.15
CA LEU A 46 6.43 2.50 8.61
C LEU A 46 4.95 2.70 8.95
N LEU A 47 4.63 3.78 9.67
CA LEU A 47 3.26 4.07 10.04
C LEU A 47 2.40 4.34 8.80
N GLY A 48 2.88 5.18 7.89
CA GLY A 48 2.16 5.52 6.67
C GLY A 48 1.96 4.32 5.76
N CYS A 49 3.00 3.52 5.55
CA CYS A 49 2.91 2.33 4.72
C CYS A 49 2.00 1.26 5.33
N ALA A 50 2.02 1.09 6.65
CA ALA A 50 1.12 0.15 7.31
C ALA A 50 -0.34 0.54 7.13
N LEU A 51 -0.66 1.83 7.25
CA LEU A 51 -2.01 2.33 7.03
C LEU A 51 -2.43 2.22 5.56
N ALA A 52 -1.51 2.49 4.64
CA ALA A 52 -1.78 2.33 3.20
C ALA A 52 -2.02 0.88 2.84
N GLU A 53 -1.26 -0.05 3.41
CA GLU A 53 -1.42 -1.48 3.17
C GLU A 53 -2.78 -1.97 3.64
N SER A 54 -3.36 -1.37 4.68
CA SER A 54 -4.70 -1.73 5.17
C SER A 54 -5.75 -1.61 4.06
N THR A 55 -5.65 -0.63 3.18
CA THR A 55 -6.61 -0.49 2.06
C THR A 55 -6.50 -1.64 1.08
N ALA A 56 -5.29 -2.14 0.83
CA ALA A 56 -5.08 -3.29 -0.03
C ALA A 56 -5.68 -4.56 0.60
N ILE A 57 -5.60 -4.70 1.92
CA ILE A 57 -6.21 -5.82 2.63
C ILE A 57 -7.73 -5.80 2.49
N TYR A 58 -8.36 -4.62 2.57
CA TYR A 58 -9.80 -4.50 2.34
C TYR A 58 -10.18 -4.93 0.93
N ALA A 59 -9.40 -4.53 -0.07
CA ALA A 59 -9.64 -4.94 -1.46
C ALA A 59 -9.49 -6.45 -1.62
N LEU A 60 -8.51 -7.05 -0.97
CA LEU A 60 -8.30 -8.49 -0.99
C LEU A 60 -9.51 -9.23 -0.41
N ILE A 61 -10.05 -8.75 0.72
CA ILE A 61 -11.21 -9.36 1.35
C ILE A 61 -12.42 -9.32 0.41
N ILE A 62 -12.67 -8.18 -0.22
CA ILE A 62 -13.78 -8.04 -1.18
C ILE A 62 -13.58 -8.99 -2.37
N SER A 63 -12.35 -9.08 -2.89
CA SER A 63 -12.06 -9.98 -4.00
C SER A 63 -12.31 -11.45 -3.62
N LEU A 64 -11.91 -11.85 -2.42
CA LEU A 64 -12.14 -13.22 -1.94
C LEU A 64 -13.63 -13.52 -1.79
N ILE A 65 -14.40 -12.57 -1.27
CA ILE A 65 -15.85 -12.73 -1.13
C ILE A 65 -16.50 -12.90 -2.51
N LEU A 66 -16.11 -12.09 -3.49
CA LEU A 66 -16.65 -12.18 -4.84
C LEU A 66 -16.27 -13.50 -5.51
N VAL A 67 -15.04 -13.93 -5.37
CA VAL A 67 -14.59 -15.21 -5.95
C VAL A 67 -15.35 -16.38 -5.35
N ALA A 68 -15.69 -16.31 -4.07
CA ALA A 68 -16.46 -17.37 -3.41
C ALA A 68 -17.87 -17.51 -3.98
N LYS A 69 -18.38 -16.51 -4.70
CA LYS A 69 -19.71 -16.56 -5.31
C LYS A 69 -19.71 -17.08 -6.75
N VAL A 70 -18.55 -17.37 -7.29
CA VAL A 70 -18.42 -17.97 -8.63
C VAL A 70 -18.60 -19.52 -8.62
#